data_6f72fc2ec0c5b238a544b3fe03c35522
#
_entry.id   6f72fc2ec0c5b238a544b3fe03c35522
#
_cell.length_a   1.000
_cell.length_b   1.000
_cell.length_c   1.000
_cell.angle_alpha   90.00
_cell.angle_beta   90.00
_cell.angle_gamma   90.00
#
_symmetry.space_group_name_H-M   'P 1'
#
loop_
_entity.id
_entity.type
_entity.pdbx_description
1 polymer ?
#
loop_
_entity_poly.entity_id
_entity_poly.type
_entity_poly.pdbx_seq_one_letter_code
_entity_poly.pdbx_strand_id
1 'polypeptide(L)'
;MARWAWENRYGSLTLQSGERQDEEFIDYVEGLVRDIKALSHGELGLTLCVGEQTEETYRRWFDAGAHRYLLRIETSNPDLYATLHPQDGHHRWQVRKDCLDSLRRIGYQVGTGDMIGLPGQTLGDLADDILFYRDMDIDMIGMGPYVVHHNTPVGKDVD
;
A
#
# COMPACT_ATOMS: atom_id res chain seq x y z
N MET A 1 12.63 -17.55 -1.14
CA MET A 1 12.65 -16.39 -2.06
C MET A 1 13.61 -15.30 -1.57
N ALA A 2 13.56 -14.83 -0.32
CA ALA A 2 14.47 -13.78 0.18
C ALA A 2 15.96 -14.14 0.05
N ARG A 3 16.36 -15.38 0.44
CA ARG A 3 17.72 -15.88 0.26
C ARG A 3 18.16 -15.81 -1.20
N TRP A 4 17.33 -16.31 -2.11
CA TRP A 4 17.62 -16.28 -3.55
C TRP A 4 17.78 -14.85 -4.06
N ALA A 5 16.90 -13.92 -3.66
CA ALA A 5 17.00 -12.53 -4.05
C ALA A 5 18.31 -11.88 -3.56
N TRP A 6 18.69 -12.12 -2.32
CA TRP A 6 19.93 -11.59 -1.76
C TRP A 6 21.17 -12.18 -2.45
N GLU A 7 21.22 -13.50 -2.63
CA GLU A 7 22.32 -14.19 -3.35
C GLU A 7 22.46 -13.73 -4.81
N ASN A 8 21.35 -13.32 -5.45
CA ASN A 8 21.34 -12.78 -6.81
C ASN A 8 21.42 -11.24 -6.85
N ARG A 9 21.76 -10.60 -5.73
CA ARG A 9 22.02 -9.15 -5.63
C ARG A 9 20.82 -8.28 -5.98
N TYR A 10 19.59 -8.71 -5.68
CA TYR A 10 18.44 -7.84 -5.72
C TYR A 10 18.54 -6.82 -4.57
N GLY A 11 18.28 -5.53 -4.88
CA GLY A 11 18.36 -4.47 -3.87
C GLY A 11 17.18 -4.46 -2.90
N SER A 12 16.03 -5.05 -3.28
CA SER A 12 14.83 -5.04 -2.45
C SER A 12 13.82 -6.13 -2.83
N LEU A 13 12.92 -6.39 -1.89
CA LEU A 13 11.73 -7.23 -2.05
C LEU A 13 10.47 -6.46 -1.62
N THR A 14 9.34 -6.79 -2.25
CA THR A 14 8.02 -6.40 -1.75
C THR A 14 7.34 -7.63 -1.15
N LEU A 15 6.86 -7.48 0.08
CA LEU A 15 5.98 -8.44 0.74
C LEU A 15 4.54 -7.94 0.58
N GLN A 16 3.72 -8.73 -0.09
CA GLN A 16 2.35 -8.37 -0.40
C GLN A 16 1.38 -9.46 0.07
N SER A 17 0.26 -9.03 0.64
CA SER A 17 -0.86 -9.90 1.01
C SER A 17 -2.19 -9.16 0.89
N GLY A 18 -3.30 -9.84 1.19
CA GLY A 18 -4.55 -9.17 1.52
C GLY A 18 -4.47 -8.44 2.86
N GLU A 19 -5.47 -7.61 3.14
CA GLU A 19 -5.55 -6.81 4.37
C GLU A 19 -6.02 -7.68 5.53
N ARG A 20 -5.17 -7.85 6.54
CA ARG A 20 -5.44 -8.54 7.80
C ARG A 20 -4.89 -7.69 8.95
N GLN A 21 -5.65 -7.63 10.06
CA GLN A 21 -5.31 -6.79 11.23
C GLN A 21 -5.28 -7.62 12.53
N ASP A 22 -5.33 -8.93 12.43
CA ASP A 22 -5.23 -9.83 13.59
C ASP A 22 -3.78 -9.98 14.06
N GLU A 23 -3.62 -10.19 15.38
CA GLU A 23 -2.30 -10.23 16.02
C GLU A 23 -1.41 -11.35 15.46
N GLU A 24 -1.97 -12.50 15.11
CA GLU A 24 -1.22 -13.61 14.51
C GLU A 24 -0.54 -13.17 13.20
N PHE A 25 -1.26 -12.43 12.36
CA PHE A 25 -0.72 -11.90 11.11
C PHE A 25 0.33 -10.80 11.37
N ILE A 26 0.07 -9.93 12.32
CA ILE A 26 0.99 -8.85 12.70
C ILE A 26 2.33 -9.42 13.18
N ASP A 27 2.30 -10.40 14.09
CA ASP A 27 3.47 -11.10 14.59
C ASP A 27 4.21 -11.87 13.49
N TYR A 28 3.47 -12.52 12.60
CA TYR A 28 4.05 -13.23 11.46
C TYR A 28 4.82 -12.29 10.54
N VAL A 29 4.25 -11.15 10.17
CA VAL A 29 4.92 -10.16 9.31
C VAL A 29 6.16 -9.59 10.00
N GLU A 30 6.08 -9.25 11.29
CA GLU A 30 7.22 -8.77 12.06
C GLU A 30 8.36 -9.79 12.09
N GLY A 31 8.04 -11.06 12.41
CA GLY A 31 9.01 -12.15 12.40
C GLY A 31 9.67 -12.33 11.02
N LEU A 32 8.87 -12.32 9.96
CA LEU A 32 9.36 -12.43 8.59
C LEU A 32 10.30 -11.29 8.21
N VAL A 33 9.98 -10.05 8.59
CA VAL A 33 10.86 -8.89 8.37
C VAL A 33 12.19 -9.08 9.09
N ARG A 34 12.18 -9.45 10.38
CA ARG A 34 13.39 -9.70 11.17
C ARG A 34 14.26 -10.79 10.56
N ASP A 35 13.65 -11.92 10.15
CA ASP A 35 14.36 -13.05 9.56
C ASP A 35 15.02 -12.67 8.23
N ILE A 36 14.33 -11.91 7.38
CA ILE A 36 14.89 -11.45 6.09
C ILE A 36 16.04 -10.47 6.34
N LYS A 37 15.91 -9.56 7.30
CA LYS A 37 16.98 -8.64 7.68
C LYS A 37 18.20 -9.36 8.26
N ALA A 38 17.98 -10.34 9.11
CA ALA A 38 19.07 -11.18 9.65
C ALA A 38 19.78 -11.96 8.53
N LEU A 39 19.01 -12.60 7.64
CA LEU A 39 19.51 -13.36 6.51
C LEU A 39 20.41 -12.54 5.57
N SER A 40 20.04 -11.28 5.33
CA SER A 40 20.71 -10.38 4.39
C SER A 40 21.69 -9.41 5.06
N HIS A 41 21.98 -9.59 6.34
CA HIS A 41 22.80 -8.65 7.13
C HIS A 41 22.29 -7.19 7.06
N GLY A 42 20.97 -7.02 6.93
CA GLY A 42 20.33 -5.73 6.79
C GLY A 42 20.32 -5.12 5.39
N GLU A 43 21.03 -5.71 4.43
CA GLU A 43 21.25 -5.13 3.09
C GLU A 43 19.99 -5.15 2.20
N LEU A 44 19.18 -6.22 2.27
CA LEU A 44 18.00 -6.34 1.43
C LEU A 44 16.90 -5.36 1.88
N GLY A 45 16.54 -4.43 1.01
CA GLY A 45 15.45 -3.50 1.23
C GLY A 45 14.10 -4.23 1.26
N LEU A 46 13.20 -3.83 2.18
CA LEU A 46 11.87 -4.40 2.28
C LEU A 46 10.80 -3.32 2.10
N THR A 47 9.86 -3.59 1.20
CA THR A 47 8.62 -2.83 1.05
C THR A 47 7.46 -3.70 1.53
N LEU A 48 6.66 -3.20 2.45
CA LEU A 48 5.40 -3.86 2.83
C LEU A 48 4.25 -3.31 2.01
N CYS A 49 3.35 -4.20 1.57
CA CYS A 49 2.11 -3.88 0.88
C CYS A 49 1.03 -4.83 1.43
N VAL A 50 0.64 -4.60 2.68
CA VAL A 50 -0.19 -5.52 3.48
C VAL A 50 -1.43 -4.82 4.07
N GLY A 51 -1.84 -3.72 3.45
CA GLY A 51 -3.08 -3.01 3.75
C GLY A 51 -3.00 -2.01 4.90
N GLU A 52 -4.16 -1.60 5.37
CA GLU A 52 -4.33 -0.64 6.44
C GLU A 52 -4.01 -1.27 7.80
N GLN A 53 -3.29 -0.54 8.64
CA GLN A 53 -2.90 -0.98 9.99
C GLN A 53 -2.97 0.17 10.98
N THR A 54 -2.84 -0.15 12.26
CA THR A 54 -2.67 0.88 13.30
C THR A 54 -1.26 1.50 13.23
N GLU A 55 -1.11 2.71 13.75
CA GLU A 55 0.22 3.36 13.85
C GLU A 55 1.19 2.52 14.69
N GLU A 56 0.69 1.84 15.73
CA GLU A 56 1.50 0.93 16.55
C GLU A 56 2.05 -0.23 15.73
N THR A 57 1.21 -0.88 14.91
CA THR A 57 1.63 -1.97 14.01
C THR A 57 2.66 -1.49 12.99
N TYR A 58 2.44 -0.33 12.36
CA TYR A 58 3.42 0.25 11.45
C TYR A 58 4.76 0.49 12.14
N ARG A 59 4.77 0.99 13.37
CA ARG A 59 5.99 1.23 14.14
C ARG A 59 6.72 -0.07 14.46
N ARG A 60 6.00 -1.12 14.87
CA ARG A 60 6.58 -2.46 15.11
C ARG A 60 7.33 -2.97 13.89
N TRP A 61 6.72 -2.88 12.71
CA TRP A 61 7.34 -3.36 11.47
C TRP A 61 8.49 -2.46 10.99
N PHE A 62 8.39 -1.15 11.23
CA PHE A 62 9.49 -0.23 10.96
C PHE A 62 10.72 -0.55 11.81
N ASP A 63 10.53 -0.75 13.11
CA ASP A 63 11.58 -1.10 14.07
C ASP A 63 12.16 -2.49 13.77
N ALA A 64 11.38 -3.40 13.18
CA ALA A 64 11.86 -4.70 12.71
C ALA A 64 12.74 -4.58 11.44
N GLY A 65 12.69 -3.44 10.71
CA GLY A 65 13.55 -3.15 9.56
C GLY A 65 12.85 -2.95 8.22
N ALA A 66 11.51 -2.89 8.19
CA ALA A 66 10.77 -2.55 6.98
C ALA A 66 10.64 -1.02 6.88
N HIS A 67 11.44 -0.38 6.05
CA HIS A 67 11.49 1.09 5.93
C HIS A 67 10.73 1.65 4.72
N ARG A 68 10.06 0.80 3.94
CA ARG A 68 9.21 1.20 2.82
C ARG A 68 7.83 0.57 2.97
N TYR A 69 6.79 1.33 2.67
CA TYR A 69 5.42 0.87 2.70
C TYR A 69 4.67 1.37 1.48
N LEU A 70 3.94 0.48 0.80
CA LEU A 70 3.06 0.81 -0.31
C LEU A 70 1.60 0.60 0.13
N LEU A 71 0.85 1.69 0.20
CA LEU A 71 -0.59 1.68 0.48
C LEU A 71 -1.29 2.53 -0.57
N ARG A 72 -1.94 1.87 -1.53
CA ARG A 72 -2.58 2.58 -2.65
C ARG A 72 -3.82 3.32 -2.20
N ILE A 73 -3.88 4.62 -2.51
CA ILE A 73 -5.07 5.45 -2.24
C ILE A 73 -6.20 5.15 -3.23
N GLU A 74 -5.88 4.60 -4.40
CA GLU A 74 -6.72 4.27 -5.55
C GLU A 74 -7.33 5.48 -6.25
N THR A 75 -7.65 6.54 -5.56
CA THR A 75 -8.01 7.87 -6.04
C THR A 75 -7.98 8.87 -4.89
N SER A 76 -7.61 10.10 -5.15
CA SER A 76 -7.67 11.20 -4.18
C SER A 76 -9.09 11.74 -3.97
N ASN A 77 -10.03 11.37 -4.85
CA ASN A 77 -11.45 11.76 -4.76
C ASN A 77 -12.21 10.82 -3.81
N PRO A 78 -12.67 11.29 -2.61
CA PRO A 78 -13.39 10.47 -1.66
C PRO A 78 -14.72 9.89 -2.20
N ASP A 79 -15.41 10.64 -3.06
CA ASP A 79 -16.70 10.21 -3.63
C ASP A 79 -16.49 9.08 -4.63
N LEU A 80 -15.47 9.20 -5.50
CA LEU A 80 -15.08 8.12 -6.42
C LEU A 80 -14.59 6.90 -5.63
N TYR A 81 -13.75 7.09 -4.60
CA TYR A 81 -13.29 6.01 -3.72
C TYR A 81 -14.45 5.22 -3.12
N ALA A 82 -15.49 5.91 -2.64
CA ALA A 82 -16.68 5.30 -2.06
C ALA A 82 -17.46 4.41 -3.05
N THR A 83 -17.35 4.65 -4.37
CA THR A 83 -17.97 3.78 -5.38
C THR A 83 -17.21 2.49 -5.63
N LEU A 84 -15.92 2.45 -5.29
CA LEU A 84 -15.02 1.33 -5.57
C LEU A 84 -14.91 0.34 -4.41
N HIS A 85 -15.16 0.79 -3.20
CA HIS A 85 -14.91 0.04 -1.98
C HIS A 85 -16.20 -0.32 -1.25
N PRO A 86 -16.20 -1.41 -0.45
CA PRO A 86 -17.34 -1.74 0.40
C PRO A 86 -17.74 -0.57 1.31
N GLN A 87 -19.04 -0.35 1.45
CA GLN A 87 -19.59 0.71 2.31
C GLN A 87 -19.68 0.20 3.76
N ASP A 88 -18.52 -0.12 4.32
CA ASP A 88 -18.39 -0.54 5.72
C ASP A 88 -17.54 0.46 6.53
N GLY A 89 -17.36 0.19 7.81
CA GLY A 89 -16.61 1.07 8.71
C GLY A 89 -15.08 1.06 8.48
N HIS A 90 -14.57 0.09 7.72
CA HIS A 90 -13.13 -0.13 7.54
C HIS A 90 -12.59 0.48 6.25
N HIS A 91 -13.34 0.38 5.15
CA HIS A 91 -12.89 0.81 3.83
C HIS A 91 -13.30 2.26 3.53
N ARG A 92 -12.81 3.21 4.33
CA ARG A 92 -13.10 4.64 4.15
C ARG A 92 -11.85 5.38 3.66
N TRP A 93 -12.04 6.27 2.70
CA TRP A 93 -10.96 7.09 2.16
C TRP A 93 -10.15 7.81 3.24
N GLN A 94 -10.81 8.40 4.23
CA GLN A 94 -10.15 9.12 5.31
C GLN A 94 -9.25 8.20 6.15
N VAL A 95 -9.70 6.97 6.44
CA VAL A 95 -8.90 5.98 7.19
C VAL A 95 -7.63 5.64 6.41
N ARG A 96 -7.74 5.41 5.11
CA ARG A 96 -6.59 5.13 4.25
C ARG A 96 -5.62 6.30 4.18
N LYS A 97 -6.14 7.53 4.06
CA LYS A 97 -5.32 8.74 4.11
C LYS A 97 -4.60 8.89 5.46
N ASP A 98 -5.30 8.68 6.58
CA ASP A 98 -4.71 8.74 7.92
C ASP A 98 -3.59 7.70 8.11
N CYS A 99 -3.72 6.52 7.48
CA CYS A 99 -2.65 5.52 7.43
C CYS A 99 -1.41 6.05 6.69
N LEU A 100 -1.59 6.69 5.53
CA LEU A 100 -0.47 7.32 4.79
C LEU A 100 0.22 8.40 5.64
N ASP A 101 -0.55 9.24 6.33
CA ASP A 101 -0.01 10.24 7.25
C ASP A 101 0.78 9.60 8.41
N SER A 102 0.28 8.48 8.94
CA SER A 102 0.96 7.73 10.02
C SER A 102 2.28 7.12 9.54
N LEU A 103 2.28 6.52 8.36
CA LEU A 103 3.50 5.97 7.74
C LEU A 103 4.57 7.07 7.56
N ARG A 104 4.15 8.25 7.08
CA ARG A 104 5.06 9.40 6.92
C ARG A 104 5.62 9.87 8.27
N ARG A 105 4.79 10.02 9.30
CA ARG A 105 5.23 10.43 10.66
C ARG A 105 6.21 9.46 11.29
N ILE A 106 6.08 8.16 11.03
CA ILE A 106 7.00 7.13 11.53
C ILE A 106 8.36 7.22 10.82
N GLY A 107 8.39 7.67 9.57
CA GLY A 107 9.61 7.81 8.77
C GLY A 107 9.76 6.78 7.65
N TYR A 108 8.68 6.11 7.26
CA TYR A 108 8.70 5.26 6.07
C TYR A 108 8.96 6.08 4.80
N GLN A 109 9.63 5.46 3.84
CA GLN A 109 9.47 5.83 2.45
C GLN A 109 8.08 5.38 2.01
N VAL A 110 7.20 6.36 1.78
CA VAL A 110 5.78 6.10 1.55
C VAL A 110 5.50 5.96 0.07
N GLY A 111 4.91 4.82 -0.29
CA GLY A 111 4.37 4.57 -1.62
C GLY A 111 2.84 4.62 -1.61
N THR A 112 2.28 5.20 -2.66
CA THR A 112 0.85 5.12 -2.95
C THR A 112 0.61 4.98 -4.45
N GLY A 113 -0.61 5.11 -4.90
CA GLY A 113 -0.96 5.06 -6.33
C GLY A 113 -2.44 4.91 -6.55
N ASP A 114 -2.80 4.94 -7.80
CA ASP A 114 -4.17 4.89 -8.28
C ASP A 114 -4.35 3.91 -9.45
N MET A 115 -5.60 3.67 -9.79
CA MET A 115 -5.98 3.03 -11.04
C MET A 115 -6.46 4.10 -12.03
N ILE A 116 -6.05 3.96 -13.29
CA ILE A 116 -6.40 4.88 -14.37
C ILE A 116 -7.51 4.26 -15.22
N GLY A 117 -8.57 5.00 -15.46
CA GLY A 117 -9.71 4.55 -16.23
C GLY A 117 -10.80 3.85 -15.42
N LEU A 118 -10.91 4.16 -14.13
CA LEU A 118 -12.00 3.70 -13.29
C LEU A 118 -13.36 4.22 -13.80
N PRO A 119 -14.44 3.44 -13.65
CA PRO A 119 -15.78 3.93 -13.94
C PRO A 119 -16.08 5.21 -13.18
N GLY A 120 -16.48 6.26 -13.90
CA GLY A 120 -16.78 7.57 -13.33
C GLY A 120 -15.57 8.48 -13.09
N GLN A 121 -14.34 7.99 -13.27
CA GLN A 121 -13.12 8.81 -13.15
C GLN A 121 -13.01 9.83 -14.29
N THR A 122 -12.66 11.06 -13.95
CA THR A 122 -12.45 12.15 -14.89
C THR A 122 -10.96 12.51 -15.02
N LEU A 123 -10.62 13.30 -16.04
CA LEU A 123 -9.27 13.86 -16.15
C LEU A 123 -8.96 14.82 -14.98
N GLY A 124 -9.98 15.44 -14.39
CA GLY A 124 -9.83 16.24 -13.17
C GLY A 124 -9.37 15.40 -11.98
N ASP A 125 -9.98 14.24 -11.78
CA ASP A 125 -9.56 13.31 -10.70
C ASP A 125 -8.10 12.90 -10.86
N LEU A 126 -7.66 12.58 -12.08
CA LEU A 126 -6.26 12.24 -12.34
C LEU A 126 -5.29 13.40 -12.07
N ALA A 127 -5.70 14.62 -12.38
CA ALA A 127 -4.91 15.81 -12.06
C ALA A 127 -4.82 16.02 -10.54
N ASP A 128 -5.92 15.85 -9.83
CA ASP A 128 -5.97 15.94 -8.37
C ASP A 128 -5.17 14.82 -7.70
N ASP A 129 -5.15 13.60 -8.25
CA ASP A 129 -4.29 12.50 -7.80
C ASP A 129 -2.81 12.89 -7.85
N ILE A 130 -2.36 13.52 -8.95
CA ILE A 130 -0.97 14.01 -9.07
C ILE A 130 -0.66 15.10 -8.04
N LEU A 131 -1.59 16.02 -7.81
CA LEU A 131 -1.45 17.05 -6.79
C LEU A 131 -1.42 16.45 -5.38
N PHE A 132 -2.25 15.45 -5.11
CA PHE A 132 -2.26 14.70 -3.86
C PHE A 132 -0.89 14.06 -3.57
N TYR A 133 -0.26 13.41 -4.57
CA TYR A 133 1.07 12.82 -4.38
C TYR A 133 2.13 13.85 -4.02
N ARG A 134 2.09 15.01 -4.68
CA ARG A 134 2.98 16.12 -4.35
C ARG A 134 2.75 16.63 -2.92
N ASP A 135 1.50 16.87 -2.55
CA ASP A 135 1.15 17.49 -1.26
C ASP A 135 1.39 16.54 -0.08
N MET A 136 1.29 15.22 -0.33
CA MET A 136 1.64 14.16 0.62
C MET A 136 3.13 13.81 0.62
N ASP A 137 3.95 14.43 -0.24
CA ASP A 137 5.38 14.15 -0.39
C ASP A 137 5.67 12.65 -0.59
N ILE A 138 4.98 12.04 -1.55
CA ILE A 138 5.03 10.60 -1.80
C ILE A 138 6.36 10.20 -2.45
N ASP A 139 7.03 9.18 -1.90
CA ASP A 139 8.33 8.70 -2.38
C ASP A 139 8.23 7.72 -3.56
N MET A 140 7.13 6.95 -3.64
CA MET A 140 6.92 5.94 -4.67
C MET A 140 5.48 6.01 -5.18
N ILE A 141 5.32 6.12 -6.51
CA ILE A 141 4.00 6.19 -7.14
C ILE A 141 3.80 4.95 -8.01
N GLY A 142 2.77 4.17 -7.70
CA GLY A 142 2.38 3.00 -8.47
C GLY A 142 1.05 3.24 -9.18
N MET A 143 1.09 3.52 -10.49
CA MET A 143 -0.10 3.71 -11.31
C MET A 143 -0.25 2.57 -12.32
N GLY A 144 -1.49 2.20 -12.63
CA GLY A 144 -1.77 1.20 -13.63
C GLY A 144 -3.18 1.33 -14.20
N PRO A 145 -3.42 0.83 -15.43
CA PRO A 145 -4.75 0.87 -16.02
C PRO A 145 -5.71 -0.04 -15.23
N TYR A 146 -6.95 0.44 -15.08
CA TYR A 146 -8.03 -0.43 -14.64
C TYR A 146 -8.34 -1.43 -15.75
N VAL A 147 -8.23 -2.71 -15.41
CA VAL A 147 -8.60 -3.79 -16.33
C VAL A 147 -9.91 -4.41 -15.85
N VAL A 148 -10.93 -4.30 -16.66
CA VAL A 148 -12.27 -4.79 -16.34
C VAL A 148 -12.23 -6.31 -16.13
N HIS A 149 -12.82 -6.77 -15.03
CA HIS A 149 -13.02 -8.18 -14.77
C HIS A 149 -14.44 -8.44 -14.27
N HIS A 150 -15.21 -9.18 -15.06
CA HIS A 150 -16.65 -9.40 -14.86
C HIS A 150 -17.03 -10.10 -13.53
N ASN A 151 -16.07 -10.70 -12.82
CA ASN A 151 -16.31 -11.30 -11.50
C ASN A 151 -16.10 -10.30 -10.35
N THR A 152 -15.76 -9.05 -10.64
CA THR A 152 -15.64 -8.00 -9.62
C THR A 152 -16.91 -7.15 -9.56
N PRO A 153 -17.29 -6.60 -8.39
CA PRO A 153 -18.45 -5.71 -8.30
C PRO A 153 -18.37 -4.55 -9.29
N VAL A 154 -17.19 -3.92 -9.40
CA VAL A 154 -16.96 -2.76 -10.28
C VAL A 154 -16.98 -3.15 -11.77
N GLY A 155 -16.63 -4.39 -12.12
CA GLY A 155 -16.57 -4.85 -13.52
C GLY A 155 -17.88 -5.42 -14.06
N LYS A 156 -18.90 -5.61 -13.22
CA LYS A 156 -20.20 -6.20 -13.66
C LYS A 156 -21.02 -5.28 -14.54
N ASP A 157 -20.86 -3.96 -14.37
CA ASP A 157 -21.68 -2.93 -15.03
C ASP A 157 -20.89 -2.15 -16.09
N VAL A 158 -19.73 -2.67 -16.49
CA VAL A 158 -18.89 -2.07 -17.54
C VAL A 158 -18.98 -2.94 -18.79
N ASP A 159 -19.53 -2.41 -19.87
CA ASP A 159 -19.61 -3.03 -21.20
C ASP A 159 -18.23 -3.05 -21.92
#